data_6daeb10ef3d737ee01a83a498c21d5db
#
_entry.id   6daeb10ef3d737ee01a83a498c21d5db
#
_cell.length_a   1.000
_cell.length_b   1.000
_cell.length_c   1.000
_cell.angle_alpha   90.00
_cell.angle_beta   90.00
_cell.angle_gamma   90.00
#
_symmetry.space_group_name_H-M   'P 1'
#
loop_
_entity.id
_entity.type
_entity.pdbx_description
1 polymer ?
#
loop_
_entity_poly.entity_id
_entity_poly.type
_entity_poly.pdbx_seq_one_letter_code
_entity_poly.pdbx_strand_id
1 'polypeptide(L)'
;MPPPPARAALLPVLLMATLGGCATAKNPRDPLEPLNRAVYSVNEMIDTVALKPAAYIYTGAVPPPVRGGVTNFFGNFRDVTTAINNLLQFKLKAAASDVGRIFINSTVGILGVFDVATRLGLEKHQEDFGQTLGYWGMGDGPFLMLLLLGPSNVRDTIGWVGDYFTDPQFYLFTEPPENWIVLTTRLVNVRANLLPADRLLELTPDRYTFLREAFLQRRLNLIYDGNPPGGPTGGSGSPSRKTLKEMEEEFLEDDAPGQPAAPAQDSAPK
;
A
#
# COMPACT_ATOMS: atom_id res chain seq x y z
N MET A 1 -6.39 46.90 -1.06
CA MET A 1 -6.93 45.85 -0.17
C MET A 1 -6.22 46.01 1.17
N PRO A 2 -6.91 46.20 2.29
CA PRO A 2 -6.25 46.23 3.60
C PRO A 2 -5.78 44.83 3.97
N PRO A 3 -4.64 44.69 4.68
CA PRO A 3 -4.14 43.40 5.12
C PRO A 3 -5.15 42.77 6.10
N PRO A 4 -5.31 41.41 6.08
CA PRO A 4 -6.20 40.75 7.02
C PRO A 4 -5.74 40.98 8.45
N PRO A 5 -6.68 41.12 9.40
CA PRO A 5 -6.33 41.44 10.78
C PRO A 5 -5.50 40.30 11.38
N ALA A 6 -4.38 40.65 12.03
CA ALA A 6 -3.41 39.73 12.64
C ALA A 6 -4.06 38.66 13.58
N ARG A 7 -5.30 38.90 14.00
CA ARG A 7 -6.11 37.94 14.81
C ARG A 7 -6.54 36.68 14.02
N ALA A 8 -6.65 36.77 12.68
CA ALA A 8 -7.03 35.62 11.86
C ALA A 8 -5.87 34.62 11.65
N ALA A 9 -4.61 35.12 11.77
CA ALA A 9 -3.42 34.25 11.67
C ALA A 9 -3.08 33.52 12.97
N LEU A 10 -3.58 34.03 14.12
CA LEU A 10 -3.32 33.42 15.44
C LEU A 10 -4.15 32.15 15.70
N LEU A 11 -5.33 32.04 15.09
CA LEU A 11 -6.20 30.86 15.29
C LEU A 11 -5.58 29.55 14.80
N PRO A 12 -5.03 29.45 13.58
CA PRO A 12 -4.37 28.21 13.12
C PRO A 12 -3.08 27.92 13.88
N VAL A 13 -2.32 28.94 14.31
CA VAL A 13 -1.12 28.74 15.12
C VAL A 13 -1.46 28.23 16.52
N LEU A 14 -2.52 28.73 17.12
CA LEU A 14 -3.01 28.27 18.43
C LEU A 14 -3.58 26.84 18.33
N LEU A 15 -4.26 26.51 17.23
CA LEU A 15 -4.76 25.15 16.96
C LEU A 15 -3.61 24.16 16.76
N MET A 16 -2.53 24.55 16.08
CA MET A 16 -1.31 23.73 15.95
C MET A 16 -0.58 23.55 17.28
N ALA A 17 -0.55 24.58 18.13
CA ALA A 17 0.10 24.50 19.45
C ALA A 17 -0.66 23.59 20.44
N THR A 18 -2.00 23.52 20.34
CA THR A 18 -2.82 22.60 21.17
C THR A 18 -2.72 21.15 20.72
N LEU A 19 -2.43 20.89 19.44
CA LEU A 19 -2.18 19.54 18.92
C LEU A 19 -0.81 18.99 19.37
N GLY A 20 0.17 19.86 19.63
CA GLY A 20 1.50 19.46 20.15
C GLY A 20 1.50 18.93 21.59
N GLY A 21 0.44 19.19 22.39
CA GLY A 21 0.36 18.76 23.77
C GLY A 21 -0.05 17.30 24.00
N CYS A 22 -0.48 16.59 22.96
CA CYS A 22 -0.91 15.18 23.04
C CYS A 22 0.12 14.16 22.54
N ALA A 23 1.35 14.62 22.21
CA ALA A 23 2.42 13.70 21.82
C ALA A 23 2.86 12.87 23.04
N THR A 24 2.33 11.68 23.19
CA THR A 24 2.77 10.74 24.21
C THR A 24 4.14 10.18 23.82
N ALA A 25 5.18 10.51 24.59
CA ALA A 25 6.57 10.08 24.38
C ALA A 25 6.80 8.55 24.45
N LYS A 26 5.74 7.74 24.53
CA LYS A 26 5.82 6.28 24.65
C LYS A 26 6.27 5.57 23.37
N ASN A 27 6.02 6.16 22.20
CA ASN A 27 6.45 5.59 20.91
C ASN A 27 6.99 6.68 20.01
N PRO A 28 8.34 6.77 19.84
CA PRO A 28 8.96 7.79 18.98
C PRO A 28 8.54 7.72 17.51
N ARG A 29 8.12 6.55 17.02
CA ARG A 29 7.67 6.37 15.64
C ARG A 29 6.22 6.83 15.42
N ASP A 30 5.43 6.89 16.49
CA ASP A 30 4.02 7.26 16.45
C ASP A 30 3.67 8.22 17.59
N PRO A 31 4.20 9.45 17.57
CA PRO A 31 3.94 10.44 18.61
C PRO A 31 2.47 10.94 18.58
N LEU A 32 1.76 10.74 17.49
CA LEU A 32 0.36 11.12 17.29
C LEU A 32 -0.61 9.92 17.41
N GLU A 33 -0.21 8.84 18.08
CA GLU A 33 -1.00 7.61 18.19
C GLU A 33 -2.47 7.84 18.54
N PRO A 34 -2.85 8.69 19.54
CA PRO A 34 -4.28 8.91 19.85
C PRO A 34 -5.07 9.50 18.68
N LEU A 35 -4.49 10.44 17.95
CA LEU A 35 -5.10 11.02 16.76
C LEU A 35 -5.18 9.99 15.61
N ASN A 36 -4.08 9.28 15.37
CA ASN A 36 -4.00 8.25 14.34
C ASN A 36 -5.01 7.12 14.59
N ARG A 37 -5.22 6.70 15.84
CA ARG A 37 -6.24 5.71 16.20
C ARG A 37 -7.66 6.24 15.99
N ALA A 38 -7.92 7.52 16.26
CA ALA A 38 -9.22 8.12 15.96
C ALA A 38 -9.51 8.14 14.47
N VAL A 39 -8.53 8.56 13.63
CA VAL A 39 -8.65 8.52 12.17
C VAL A 39 -8.80 7.09 11.66
N TYR A 40 -8.04 6.14 12.21
CA TYR A 40 -8.19 4.71 11.90
C TYR A 40 -9.61 4.22 12.16
N SER A 41 -10.22 4.56 13.30
CA SER A 41 -11.59 4.16 13.63
C SER A 41 -12.61 4.73 12.64
N VAL A 42 -12.41 5.97 12.18
CA VAL A 42 -13.25 6.58 11.13
C VAL A 42 -13.06 5.85 9.79
N ASN A 43 -11.82 5.54 9.42
CA ASN A 43 -11.54 4.77 8.20
C ASN A 43 -12.17 3.37 8.25
N GLU A 44 -12.07 2.68 9.40
CA GLU A 44 -12.68 1.36 9.60
C GLU A 44 -14.21 1.41 9.51
N MET A 45 -14.82 2.46 10.06
CA MET A 45 -16.27 2.69 9.95
C MET A 45 -16.68 2.89 8.48
N ILE A 46 -15.98 3.74 7.73
CA ILE A 46 -16.26 3.99 6.31
C ILE A 46 -16.04 2.72 5.49
N ASP A 47 -14.98 1.98 5.75
CA ASP A 47 -14.70 0.70 5.10
C ASP A 47 -15.84 -0.30 5.35
N THR A 48 -16.23 -0.49 6.59
CA THR A 48 -17.26 -1.46 6.98
C THR A 48 -18.62 -1.12 6.39
N VAL A 49 -19.00 0.17 6.34
CA VAL A 49 -20.33 0.61 5.91
C VAL A 49 -20.42 0.76 4.39
N ALA A 50 -19.33 1.14 3.73
CA ALA A 50 -19.36 1.49 2.31
C ALA A 50 -18.38 0.66 1.44
N LEU A 51 -17.08 0.69 1.74
CA LEU A 51 -16.08 0.13 0.82
C LEU A 51 -16.10 -1.39 0.80
N LYS A 52 -16.17 -2.04 1.95
CA LYS A 52 -16.20 -3.50 2.06
C LYS A 52 -17.45 -4.10 1.41
N PRO A 53 -18.69 -3.60 1.65
CA PRO A 53 -19.87 -4.05 0.91
C PRO A 53 -19.76 -3.83 -0.60
N ALA A 54 -19.29 -2.65 -1.03
CA ALA A 54 -19.09 -2.38 -2.45
C ALA A 54 -18.07 -3.34 -3.09
N ALA A 55 -16.98 -3.68 -2.39
CA ALA A 55 -16.00 -4.66 -2.83
C ALA A 55 -16.59 -6.08 -2.95
N TYR A 56 -17.44 -6.50 -2.02
CA TYR A 56 -18.14 -7.79 -2.13
C TYR A 56 -19.12 -7.82 -3.31
N ILE A 57 -19.90 -6.76 -3.52
CA ILE A 57 -20.78 -6.65 -4.70
C ILE A 57 -19.96 -6.72 -5.99
N TYR A 58 -18.87 -5.95 -6.05
CA TYR A 58 -17.96 -5.96 -7.20
C TYR A 58 -17.36 -7.33 -7.46
N THR A 59 -16.89 -8.04 -6.44
CA THR A 59 -16.30 -9.38 -6.59
C THR A 59 -17.33 -10.43 -6.95
N GLY A 60 -18.58 -10.28 -6.52
CA GLY A 60 -19.67 -11.19 -6.86
C GLY A 60 -20.25 -10.94 -8.27
N ALA A 61 -20.32 -9.67 -8.70
CA ALA A 61 -20.92 -9.31 -9.99
C ALA A 61 -19.93 -9.34 -11.17
N VAL A 62 -18.65 -9.04 -10.92
CA VAL A 62 -17.63 -8.90 -11.97
C VAL A 62 -16.73 -10.14 -12.02
N PRO A 63 -16.67 -10.86 -13.16
CA PRO A 63 -15.85 -12.06 -13.32
C PRO A 63 -14.34 -11.79 -13.08
N PRO A 64 -13.58 -12.76 -12.54
CA PRO A 64 -12.16 -12.58 -12.22
C PRO A 64 -11.29 -12.05 -13.37
N PRO A 65 -11.44 -12.48 -14.64
CA PRO A 65 -10.65 -11.93 -15.75
C PRO A 65 -10.90 -10.44 -15.98
N VAL A 66 -12.14 -9.98 -15.81
CA VAL A 66 -12.50 -8.56 -15.98
C VAL A 66 -11.90 -7.73 -14.84
N ARG A 67 -11.98 -8.22 -13.59
CA ARG A 67 -11.34 -7.58 -12.44
C ARG A 67 -9.82 -7.48 -12.62
N GLY A 68 -9.20 -8.54 -13.17
CA GLY A 68 -7.80 -8.53 -13.55
C GLY A 68 -7.49 -7.44 -14.58
N GLY A 69 -8.34 -7.29 -15.60
CA GLY A 69 -8.22 -6.23 -16.59
C GLY A 69 -8.31 -4.82 -16.00
N VAL A 70 -9.25 -4.60 -15.07
CA VAL A 70 -9.36 -3.32 -14.33
C VAL A 70 -8.09 -3.05 -13.50
N THR A 71 -7.59 -4.05 -12.80
CA THR A 71 -6.34 -3.94 -12.02
C THR A 71 -5.14 -3.60 -12.90
N ASN A 72 -5.03 -4.24 -14.06
CA ASN A 72 -3.95 -3.99 -15.02
C ASN A 72 -4.04 -2.59 -15.63
N PHE A 73 -5.25 -2.14 -16.00
CA PHE A 73 -5.49 -0.80 -16.53
C PHE A 73 -4.98 0.29 -15.57
N PHE A 74 -5.39 0.24 -14.29
CA PHE A 74 -4.88 1.17 -13.28
C PHE A 74 -3.39 0.95 -12.97
N GLY A 75 -2.93 -0.29 -13.08
CA GLY A 75 -1.52 -0.64 -12.97
C GLY A 75 -0.66 0.02 -14.05
N ASN A 76 -1.17 0.12 -15.29
CA ASN A 76 -0.46 0.76 -16.40
C ASN A 76 -0.28 2.29 -16.18
N PHE A 77 -1.24 2.97 -15.55
CA PHE A 77 -1.05 4.36 -15.13
C PHE A 77 0.02 4.47 -14.03
N ARG A 78 0.01 3.56 -13.07
CA ARG A 78 1.02 3.53 -12.02
C ARG A 78 2.42 3.25 -12.57
N ASP A 79 2.55 2.45 -13.62
CA ASP A 79 3.83 2.18 -14.28
C ASP A 79 4.48 3.48 -14.80
N VAL A 80 3.69 4.54 -15.16
CA VAL A 80 4.23 5.87 -15.52
C VAL A 80 4.88 6.55 -14.32
N THR A 81 4.18 6.62 -13.18
CA THR A 81 4.73 7.16 -11.93
C THR A 81 5.98 6.37 -11.50
N THR A 82 5.93 5.04 -11.59
CA THR A 82 7.06 4.14 -11.29
C THR A 82 8.27 4.43 -12.18
N ALA A 83 8.08 4.56 -13.50
CA ALA A 83 9.15 4.88 -14.44
C ALA A 83 9.84 6.21 -14.12
N ILE A 84 9.05 7.25 -13.80
CA ILE A 84 9.57 8.57 -13.41
C ILE A 84 10.39 8.44 -12.12
N ASN A 85 9.88 7.75 -11.11
CA ASN A 85 10.57 7.58 -9.84
C ASN A 85 11.85 6.74 -9.98
N ASN A 86 11.85 5.69 -10.82
CA ASN A 86 13.06 4.94 -11.15
C ASN A 86 14.12 5.82 -11.84
N LEU A 87 13.71 6.74 -12.73
CA LEU A 87 14.63 7.73 -13.32
C LEU A 87 15.21 8.67 -12.26
N LEU A 88 14.39 9.19 -11.35
CA LEU A 88 14.81 10.09 -10.27
C LEU A 88 15.75 9.39 -9.26
N GLN A 89 15.65 8.06 -9.15
CA GLN A 89 16.53 7.23 -8.32
C GLN A 89 17.76 6.71 -9.10
N PHE A 90 17.95 7.12 -10.35
CA PHE A 90 19.02 6.65 -11.25
C PHE A 90 19.00 5.14 -11.53
N LYS A 91 17.86 4.47 -11.34
CA LYS A 91 17.63 3.05 -11.65
C LYS A 91 17.28 2.88 -13.13
N LEU A 92 18.21 3.23 -14.03
CA LEU A 92 17.95 3.34 -15.48
C LEU A 92 17.43 2.06 -16.13
N LYS A 93 17.91 0.89 -15.68
CA LYS A 93 17.45 -0.41 -16.19
C LYS A 93 15.99 -0.68 -15.83
N ALA A 94 15.60 -0.40 -14.59
CA ALA A 94 14.22 -0.52 -14.12
C ALA A 94 13.32 0.46 -14.86
N ALA A 95 13.74 1.73 -14.97
CA ALA A 95 13.00 2.75 -15.72
C ALA A 95 12.77 2.36 -17.18
N ALA A 96 13.79 1.83 -17.87
CA ALA A 96 13.66 1.37 -19.24
C ALA A 96 12.68 0.18 -19.35
N SER A 97 12.70 -0.75 -18.40
CA SER A 97 11.73 -1.85 -18.31
C SER A 97 10.31 -1.31 -18.16
N ASP A 98 10.09 -0.35 -17.24
CA ASP A 98 8.75 0.23 -16.99
C ASP A 98 8.24 1.01 -18.21
N VAL A 99 9.09 1.79 -18.88
CA VAL A 99 8.73 2.45 -20.15
C VAL A 99 8.34 1.42 -21.22
N GLY A 100 9.09 0.33 -21.35
CA GLY A 100 8.75 -0.78 -22.24
C GLY A 100 7.39 -1.40 -21.89
N ARG A 101 7.10 -1.58 -20.61
CA ARG A 101 5.82 -2.08 -20.12
C ARG A 101 4.66 -1.14 -20.50
N ILE A 102 4.82 0.17 -20.24
CA ILE A 102 3.81 1.17 -20.60
C ILE A 102 3.50 1.09 -22.10
N PHE A 103 4.55 1.06 -22.94
CA PHE A 103 4.37 1.02 -24.40
C PHE A 103 3.67 -0.26 -24.87
N ILE A 104 4.13 -1.43 -24.42
CA ILE A 104 3.57 -2.73 -24.81
C ILE A 104 2.13 -2.89 -24.30
N ASN A 105 1.89 -2.58 -23.04
CA ASN A 105 0.58 -2.74 -22.43
C ASN A 105 -0.43 -1.71 -22.98
N SER A 106 0.00 -0.49 -23.30
CA SER A 106 -0.89 0.51 -23.90
C SER A 106 -1.25 0.19 -25.35
N THR A 107 -0.34 -0.43 -26.12
CA THR A 107 -0.56 -0.77 -27.54
C THR A 107 -1.17 -2.17 -27.69
N VAL A 108 -0.37 -3.21 -27.45
CA VAL A 108 -0.77 -4.61 -27.61
C VAL A 108 -1.74 -5.05 -26.50
N GLY A 109 -1.56 -4.50 -25.27
CA GLY A 109 -2.39 -4.81 -24.12
C GLY A 109 -3.70 -4.03 -24.03
N ILE A 110 -4.09 -3.29 -25.06
CA ILE A 110 -5.33 -2.49 -25.17
C ILE A 110 -5.44 -1.55 -23.94
N LEU A 111 -4.68 -0.46 -23.97
CA LEU A 111 -4.59 0.55 -22.90
C LEU A 111 -4.24 -0.03 -21.52
N GLY A 112 -3.55 -1.17 -21.47
CA GLY A 112 -3.14 -1.80 -20.22
C GLY A 112 -4.13 -2.78 -19.62
N VAL A 113 -5.27 -3.07 -20.26
CA VAL A 113 -6.22 -4.10 -19.78
C VAL A 113 -5.57 -5.47 -19.72
N PHE A 114 -4.71 -5.79 -20.69
CA PHE A 114 -3.93 -7.03 -20.73
C PHE A 114 -2.46 -6.72 -20.38
N ASP A 115 -1.93 -7.38 -19.36
CA ASP A 115 -0.49 -7.29 -19.03
C ASP A 115 0.32 -8.22 -19.92
N VAL A 116 0.59 -7.76 -21.14
CA VAL A 116 1.40 -8.47 -22.14
C VAL A 116 2.88 -8.37 -21.78
N ALA A 117 3.31 -7.23 -21.22
CA ALA A 117 4.70 -6.97 -20.88
C ALA A 117 5.25 -8.00 -19.87
N THR A 118 4.49 -8.39 -18.86
CA THR A 118 4.89 -9.45 -17.91
C THR A 118 5.06 -10.79 -18.62
N ARG A 119 4.21 -11.12 -19.61
CA ARG A 119 4.36 -12.35 -20.40
C ARG A 119 5.60 -12.36 -21.28
N LEU A 120 6.08 -11.18 -21.67
CA LEU A 120 7.33 -11.00 -22.42
C LEU A 120 8.57 -10.93 -21.51
N GLY A 121 8.41 -11.12 -20.20
CA GLY A 121 9.50 -11.16 -19.23
C GLY A 121 9.95 -9.78 -18.73
N LEU A 122 9.21 -8.71 -18.99
CA LEU A 122 9.50 -7.40 -18.40
C LEU A 122 9.03 -7.37 -16.94
N GLU A 123 9.96 -7.17 -16.03
CA GLU A 123 9.72 -7.10 -14.61
C GLU A 123 8.87 -5.87 -14.26
N LYS A 124 7.92 -6.05 -13.33
CA LYS A 124 7.06 -4.97 -12.81
C LYS A 124 7.64 -4.42 -11.52
N HIS A 125 8.03 -3.15 -11.54
CA HIS A 125 8.49 -2.43 -10.37
C HIS A 125 7.36 -1.66 -9.69
N GLN A 126 7.60 -1.21 -8.47
CA GLN A 126 6.67 -0.39 -7.69
C GLN A 126 7.44 0.70 -6.97
N GLU A 127 7.55 1.85 -7.62
CA GLU A 127 8.20 3.02 -7.07
C GLU A 127 7.21 4.18 -6.93
N ASP A 128 7.43 4.99 -5.92
CA ASP A 128 6.68 6.21 -5.66
C ASP A 128 7.62 7.34 -5.19
N PHE A 129 7.13 8.57 -5.17
CA PHE A 129 7.95 9.71 -4.83
C PHE A 129 8.37 9.71 -3.35
N GLY A 130 7.60 9.07 -2.44
CA GLY A 130 8.01 8.86 -1.06
C GLY A 130 9.24 7.94 -0.95
N GLN A 131 9.33 6.90 -1.79
CA GLN A 131 10.53 6.06 -1.91
C GLN A 131 11.71 6.86 -2.49
N THR A 132 11.48 7.68 -3.50
CA THR A 132 12.49 8.56 -4.09
C THR A 132 13.07 9.54 -3.05
N LEU A 133 12.22 10.16 -2.24
CA LEU A 133 12.66 11.01 -1.13
C LEU A 133 13.47 10.21 -0.09
N GLY A 134 13.04 8.99 0.22
CA GLY A 134 13.79 8.07 1.09
C GLY A 134 15.16 7.69 0.52
N TYR A 135 15.22 7.37 -0.77
CA TYR A 135 16.46 7.10 -1.49
C TYR A 135 17.43 8.29 -1.44
N TRP A 136 16.91 9.52 -1.49
CA TRP A 136 17.71 10.74 -1.35
C TRP A 136 18.07 11.09 0.10
N GLY A 137 17.70 10.22 1.07
CA GLY A 137 18.08 10.34 2.47
C GLY A 137 17.08 11.08 3.36
N MET A 138 15.86 11.39 2.87
CA MET A 138 14.82 11.94 3.72
C MET A 138 14.29 10.87 4.67
N GLY A 139 14.36 11.11 5.98
CA GLY A 139 13.80 10.22 6.99
C GLY A 139 12.27 10.12 6.92
N ASP A 140 11.72 9.06 7.48
CA ASP A 140 10.27 8.77 7.45
C ASP A 140 9.43 9.87 8.13
N GLY A 141 9.97 10.46 9.21
CA GLY A 141 9.20 11.29 10.13
C GLY A 141 8.15 10.49 10.91
N PRO A 142 7.27 11.17 11.66
CA PRO A 142 6.16 10.56 12.38
C PRO A 142 5.23 9.75 11.48
N PHE A 143 4.72 8.63 12.03
CA PHE A 143 3.62 7.89 11.42
C PHE A 143 2.34 8.73 11.39
N LEU A 144 1.61 8.66 10.29
CA LEU A 144 0.33 9.33 10.07
C LEU A 144 -0.72 8.33 9.56
N MET A 145 -1.90 8.38 10.13
CA MET A 145 -3.07 7.73 9.57
C MET A 145 -3.88 8.76 8.79
N LEU A 146 -3.90 8.65 7.47
CA LEU A 146 -4.63 9.58 6.61
C LEU A 146 -6.08 9.15 6.44
N LEU A 147 -6.99 10.12 6.45
CA LEU A 147 -8.40 9.85 6.22
C LEU A 147 -8.61 9.32 4.80
N LEU A 148 -9.28 8.19 4.66
CA LEU A 148 -9.55 7.43 3.42
C LEU A 148 -8.31 6.86 2.70
N LEU A 149 -7.12 7.40 2.92
CA LEU A 149 -5.89 6.97 2.27
C LEU A 149 -5.13 5.90 3.07
N GLY A 150 -5.43 5.78 4.37
CA GLY A 150 -4.84 4.76 5.22
C GLY A 150 -3.47 5.14 5.81
N PRO A 151 -2.61 4.14 6.13
CA PRO A 151 -1.34 4.34 6.78
C PRO A 151 -0.35 5.10 5.89
N SER A 152 0.37 6.05 6.48
CA SER A 152 1.39 6.89 5.85
C SER A 152 2.42 7.33 6.88
N ASN A 153 3.37 8.16 6.48
CA ASN A 153 4.26 8.95 7.31
C ASN A 153 4.45 10.34 6.67
N VAL A 154 5.17 11.22 7.31
CA VAL A 154 5.35 12.60 6.80
C VAL A 154 5.99 12.61 5.42
N ARG A 155 7.08 11.86 5.21
CA ARG A 155 7.76 11.75 3.92
C ARG A 155 6.84 11.23 2.83
N ASP A 156 6.14 10.14 3.09
CA ASP A 156 5.29 9.47 2.11
C ASP A 156 4.03 10.29 1.81
N THR A 157 3.55 11.08 2.76
CA THR A 157 2.47 12.05 2.53
C THR A 157 2.90 13.16 1.58
N ILE A 158 4.14 13.67 1.72
CA ILE A 158 4.73 14.61 0.76
C ILE A 158 4.92 13.91 -0.60
N GLY A 159 5.40 12.66 -0.57
CA GLY A 159 5.57 11.82 -1.75
C GLY A 159 4.27 11.63 -2.54
N TRP A 160 3.17 11.41 -1.85
CA TRP A 160 1.85 11.28 -2.48
C TRP A 160 1.45 12.53 -3.29
N VAL A 161 1.81 13.73 -2.81
CA VAL A 161 1.59 14.96 -3.58
C VAL A 161 2.44 14.95 -4.86
N GLY A 162 3.68 14.48 -4.81
CA GLY A 162 4.53 14.32 -6.00
C GLY A 162 3.93 13.32 -7.00
N ASP A 163 3.47 12.18 -6.53
CA ASP A 163 2.84 11.15 -7.36
C ASP A 163 1.53 11.64 -8.01
N TYR A 164 0.77 12.49 -7.33
CA TYR A 164 -0.42 13.11 -7.92
C TYR A 164 -0.09 13.87 -9.22
N PHE A 165 1.04 14.57 -9.28
CA PHE A 165 1.47 15.29 -10.48
C PHE A 165 2.06 14.38 -11.57
N THR A 166 2.33 13.13 -11.30
CA THR A 166 2.89 12.16 -12.26
C THR A 166 1.90 11.09 -12.70
N ASP A 167 0.77 10.92 -11.99
CA ASP A 167 -0.27 9.94 -12.34
C ASP A 167 -1.15 10.48 -13.50
N PRO A 168 -1.09 9.87 -14.70
CA PRO A 168 -1.85 10.32 -15.86
C PRO A 168 -3.37 10.34 -15.64
N GLN A 169 -3.89 9.56 -14.70
CA GLN A 169 -5.32 9.49 -14.40
C GLN A 169 -5.92 10.88 -14.11
N PHE A 170 -5.19 11.72 -13.38
CA PHE A 170 -5.68 13.04 -12.98
C PHE A 170 -5.69 14.07 -14.13
N TYR A 171 -5.02 13.77 -15.24
CA TYR A 171 -5.01 14.61 -16.45
C TYR A 171 -5.95 14.09 -17.53
N LEU A 172 -6.21 12.79 -17.57
CA LEU A 172 -7.06 12.17 -18.59
C LEU A 172 -8.55 12.21 -18.23
N PHE A 173 -8.86 12.15 -16.94
CA PHE A 173 -10.26 12.11 -16.44
C PHE A 173 -10.49 13.31 -15.50
N THR A 174 -10.71 14.48 -16.10
CA THR A 174 -10.85 15.74 -15.35
C THR A 174 -12.29 16.15 -15.11
N GLU A 175 -13.21 15.74 -15.99
CA GLU A 175 -14.58 16.22 -15.98
C GLU A 175 -15.55 15.23 -15.29
N PRO A 176 -16.57 15.73 -14.56
CA PRO A 176 -17.68 14.89 -14.08
C PRO A 176 -18.57 14.43 -15.24
N PRO A 177 -19.12 13.20 -15.18
CA PRO A 177 -19.01 12.22 -14.08
C PRO A 177 -17.78 11.30 -14.20
N GLU A 178 -16.96 11.39 -15.24
CA GLU A 178 -15.92 10.43 -15.58
C GLU A 178 -14.86 10.30 -14.48
N ASN A 179 -14.41 11.43 -13.92
CA ASN A 179 -13.44 11.45 -12.85
C ASN A 179 -13.92 10.68 -11.60
N TRP A 180 -15.21 10.83 -11.23
CA TRP A 180 -15.79 10.11 -10.11
C TRP A 180 -15.94 8.61 -10.39
N ILE A 181 -16.35 8.24 -11.61
CA ILE A 181 -16.49 6.84 -12.02
C ILE A 181 -15.13 6.15 -11.96
N VAL A 182 -14.10 6.78 -12.51
CA VAL A 182 -12.73 6.23 -12.52
C VAL A 182 -12.17 6.11 -11.11
N LEU A 183 -12.31 7.17 -10.29
CA LEU A 183 -11.83 7.17 -8.91
C LEU A 183 -12.53 6.11 -8.06
N THR A 184 -13.86 6.03 -8.11
CA THR A 184 -14.63 5.03 -7.34
C THR A 184 -14.35 3.61 -7.81
N THR A 185 -14.23 3.38 -9.12
CA THR A 185 -13.85 2.07 -9.66
C THR A 185 -12.46 1.64 -9.18
N ARG A 186 -11.47 2.55 -9.22
CA ARG A 186 -10.13 2.29 -8.70
C ARG A 186 -10.18 1.94 -7.21
N LEU A 187 -10.91 2.73 -6.42
CA LEU A 187 -11.02 2.54 -4.97
C LEU A 187 -11.64 1.17 -4.61
N VAL A 188 -12.78 0.85 -5.25
CA VAL A 188 -13.46 -0.43 -5.05
C VAL A 188 -12.60 -1.61 -5.51
N ASN A 189 -11.91 -1.49 -6.66
CA ASN A 189 -11.03 -2.53 -7.16
C ASN A 189 -9.82 -2.75 -6.21
N VAL A 190 -9.22 -1.68 -5.69
CA VAL A 190 -8.13 -1.80 -4.69
C VAL A 190 -8.64 -2.49 -3.44
N ARG A 191 -9.82 -2.08 -2.91
CA ARG A 191 -10.41 -2.70 -1.73
C ARG A 191 -10.77 -4.17 -1.96
N ALA A 192 -11.28 -4.51 -3.14
CA ALA A 192 -11.59 -5.88 -3.52
C ALA A 192 -10.34 -6.80 -3.52
N ASN A 193 -9.21 -6.27 -3.99
CA ASN A 193 -7.93 -6.99 -3.98
C ASN A 193 -7.36 -7.17 -2.56
N LEU A 194 -7.83 -6.39 -1.57
CA LEU A 194 -7.43 -6.49 -0.16
C LEU A 194 -8.36 -7.40 0.67
N LEU A 195 -9.51 -7.85 0.16
CA LEU A 195 -10.44 -8.72 0.90
C LEU A 195 -9.78 -9.99 1.47
N PRO A 196 -8.84 -10.67 0.79
CA PRO A 196 -8.17 -11.83 1.36
C PRO A 196 -7.35 -11.51 2.62
N ALA A 197 -6.81 -10.28 2.72
CA ALA A 197 -6.02 -9.84 3.87
C ALA A 197 -6.88 -9.53 5.11
N ASP A 198 -8.19 -9.37 4.97
CA ASP A 198 -9.10 -9.11 6.09
C ASP A 198 -9.02 -10.22 7.16
N ARG A 199 -8.85 -11.48 6.74
CA ARG A 199 -8.71 -12.61 7.67
C ARG A 199 -7.53 -12.44 8.64
N LEU A 200 -6.39 -11.96 8.14
CA LEU A 200 -5.22 -11.70 9.00
C LEU A 200 -5.50 -10.59 10.01
N LEU A 201 -6.21 -9.54 9.57
CA LEU A 201 -6.61 -8.44 10.46
C LEU A 201 -7.63 -8.89 11.50
N GLU A 202 -8.54 -9.79 11.17
CA GLU A 202 -9.55 -10.32 12.10
C GLU A 202 -8.93 -11.16 13.23
N LEU A 203 -7.82 -11.84 12.96
CA LEU A 203 -7.08 -12.64 13.94
C LEU A 203 -6.17 -11.79 14.85
N THR A 204 -5.99 -10.51 14.53
CA THR A 204 -5.04 -9.63 15.23
C THR A 204 -5.74 -8.87 16.38
N PRO A 205 -5.26 -8.96 17.64
CA PRO A 205 -5.87 -8.28 18.77
C PRO A 205 -5.87 -6.73 18.66
N ASP A 206 -4.77 -6.14 18.19
CA ASP A 206 -4.65 -4.70 17.92
C ASP A 206 -4.35 -4.46 16.42
N ARG A 207 -5.43 -4.34 15.64
CA ARG A 207 -5.38 -4.12 14.19
C ARG A 207 -4.64 -2.84 13.80
N TYR A 208 -4.79 -1.79 14.58
CA TYR A 208 -4.10 -0.52 14.34
C TYR A 208 -2.58 -0.69 14.43
N THR A 209 -2.09 -1.26 15.53
CA THR A 209 -0.65 -1.49 15.72
C THR A 209 -0.10 -2.43 14.65
N PHE A 210 -0.81 -3.50 14.34
CA PHE A 210 -0.41 -4.42 13.26
C PHE A 210 -0.27 -3.69 11.91
N LEU A 211 -1.28 -2.89 11.53
CA LEU A 211 -1.28 -2.16 10.25
C LEU A 211 -0.13 -1.13 10.20
N ARG A 212 0.12 -0.43 11.32
CA ARG A 212 1.24 0.52 11.44
C ARG A 212 2.58 -0.18 11.22
N GLU A 213 2.84 -1.27 11.95
CA GLU A 213 4.12 -1.98 11.85
C GLU A 213 4.30 -2.63 10.47
N ALA A 214 3.26 -3.24 9.92
CA ALA A 214 3.28 -3.81 8.56
C ALA A 214 3.59 -2.73 7.51
N PHE A 215 2.99 -1.54 7.63
CA PHE A 215 3.28 -0.41 6.75
C PHE A 215 4.74 0.02 6.87
N LEU A 216 5.23 0.27 8.09
CA LEU A 216 6.59 0.75 8.32
C LEU A 216 7.65 -0.25 7.82
N GLN A 217 7.44 -1.55 8.07
CA GLN A 217 8.33 -2.61 7.59
C GLN A 217 8.31 -2.70 6.06
N ARG A 218 7.11 -2.66 5.45
CA ARG A 218 6.98 -2.68 4.00
C ARG A 218 7.68 -1.48 3.36
N ARG A 219 7.49 -0.25 3.92
CA ARG A 219 8.14 0.96 3.39
C ARG A 219 9.64 0.89 3.48
N LEU A 220 10.17 0.43 4.61
CA LEU A 220 11.61 0.22 4.77
C LEU A 220 12.14 -0.75 3.70
N ASN A 221 11.47 -1.87 3.50
CA ASN A 221 11.86 -2.86 2.50
C ASN A 221 11.84 -2.29 1.07
N LEU A 222 10.82 -1.50 0.72
CA LEU A 222 10.69 -0.89 -0.60
C LEU A 222 11.80 0.15 -0.87
N ILE A 223 12.15 1.01 0.08
CA ILE A 223 13.19 2.04 -0.08
C ILE A 223 14.57 1.42 -0.35
N TYR A 224 14.84 0.26 0.23
CA TYR A 224 16.10 -0.45 0.08
C TYR A 224 16.05 -1.63 -0.91
N ASP A 225 15.05 -1.66 -1.79
CA ASP A 225 14.89 -2.70 -2.82
C ASP A 225 15.04 -4.14 -2.26
N GLY A 226 14.43 -4.39 -1.10
CA GLY A 226 14.49 -5.69 -0.43
C GLY A 226 15.70 -5.92 0.46
N ASN A 227 16.64 -4.97 0.58
CA ASN A 227 17.86 -5.09 1.38
C ASN A 227 17.95 -4.03 2.50
N PRO A 228 17.02 -3.97 3.45
CA PRO A 228 17.01 -2.95 4.50
C PRO A 228 18.21 -3.09 5.44
N PRO A 229 18.80 -1.96 5.94
CA PRO A 229 19.84 -1.99 6.94
C PRO A 229 19.38 -2.72 8.21
N GLY A 230 20.18 -3.66 8.72
CA GLY A 230 19.84 -4.46 9.91
C GLY A 230 18.87 -5.60 9.67
N GLY A 231 18.52 -5.87 8.41
CA GLY A 231 17.86 -7.12 8.02
C GLY A 231 18.79 -8.32 8.25
N PRO A 232 18.28 -9.55 8.35
CA PRO A 232 19.13 -10.72 8.47
C PRO A 232 20.08 -10.75 7.27
N THR A 233 21.36 -10.46 7.52
CA THR A 233 22.43 -10.51 6.54
C THR A 233 22.69 -11.97 6.20
N GLY A 234 22.07 -12.44 5.16
CA GLY A 234 22.30 -13.80 4.69
C GLY A 234 21.21 -14.26 3.74
N GLY A 235 21.29 -13.82 2.49
CA GLY A 235 20.45 -14.39 1.45
C GLY A 235 19.90 -13.32 0.52
N SER A 236 20.48 -13.24 -0.66
CA SER A 236 19.86 -12.66 -1.85
C SER A 236 18.48 -13.30 -2.04
N GLY A 237 17.45 -12.59 -1.60
CA GLY A 237 16.08 -13.03 -1.75
C GLY A 237 15.14 -11.98 -1.18
N SER A 238 14.51 -11.20 -2.02
CA SER A 238 13.14 -10.74 -1.82
C SER A 238 12.38 -11.83 -1.07
N PRO A 239 11.49 -11.54 -0.08
CA PRO A 239 10.58 -12.58 0.42
C PRO A 239 9.87 -13.13 -0.81
N SER A 240 10.36 -14.28 -1.21
CA SER A 240 10.00 -14.91 -2.46
C SER A 240 8.49 -15.15 -2.44
N ARG A 241 7.85 -15.02 -3.57
CA ARG A 241 6.50 -15.56 -3.82
C ARG A 241 6.33 -17.00 -3.28
N LYS A 242 7.45 -17.71 -3.07
CA LYS A 242 7.54 -18.98 -2.37
C LYS A 242 7.17 -18.89 -0.90
N THR A 243 7.68 -17.90 -0.16
CA THR A 243 7.43 -17.78 1.30
C THR A 243 5.97 -17.48 1.61
N LEU A 244 5.28 -16.71 0.75
CA LEU A 244 3.84 -16.51 0.88
C LEU A 244 3.04 -17.76 0.47
N LYS A 245 3.48 -18.50 -0.54
CA LYS A 245 2.86 -19.78 -0.91
C LYS A 245 3.14 -20.88 0.11
N GLU A 246 4.34 -20.96 0.62
CA GLU A 246 4.72 -21.91 1.67
C GLU A 246 3.97 -21.61 2.98
N MET A 247 3.76 -20.35 3.34
CA MET A 247 2.92 -19.96 4.47
C MET A 247 1.43 -20.27 4.22
N GLU A 248 0.96 -20.14 3.00
CA GLU A 248 -0.42 -20.45 2.62
C GLU A 248 -0.64 -21.98 2.57
N GLU A 249 0.34 -22.76 2.12
CA GLU A 249 0.32 -24.23 2.14
C GLU A 249 0.41 -24.78 3.58
N GLU A 250 1.27 -24.22 4.42
CA GLU A 250 1.39 -24.57 5.84
C GLU A 250 0.10 -24.28 6.63
N PHE A 251 -0.59 -23.16 6.32
CA PHE A 251 -1.90 -22.84 6.89
C PHE A 251 -3.02 -23.78 6.40
N LEU A 252 -2.92 -24.28 5.17
CA LEU A 252 -3.90 -25.20 4.60
C LEU A 252 -3.66 -26.65 5.08
N GLU A 253 -2.45 -27.02 5.46
CA GLU A 253 -2.14 -28.32 6.06
C GLU A 253 -2.60 -28.42 7.53
N ASP A 254 -2.56 -27.32 8.29
CA ASP A 254 -3.04 -27.29 9.69
C ASP A 254 -4.58 -27.35 9.81
N ASP A 255 -5.32 -26.98 8.78
CA ASP A 255 -6.80 -27.07 8.72
C ASP A 255 -7.33 -28.40 8.16
N ALA A 256 -6.46 -29.36 7.86
CA ALA A 256 -6.90 -30.70 7.44
C ALA A 256 -7.45 -31.49 8.63
N PRO A 257 -8.71 -31.95 8.62
CA PRO A 257 -9.29 -32.67 9.74
C PRO A 257 -8.65 -34.04 9.93
N GLY A 258 -7.85 -34.17 11.01
CA GLY A 258 -7.65 -35.43 11.72
C GLY A 258 -6.74 -36.46 11.07
N GLN A 259 -5.42 -36.34 11.26
CA GLN A 259 -4.63 -37.57 11.38
C GLN A 259 -4.66 -38.09 12.85
N PRO A 260 -5.00 -39.33 13.10
CA PRO A 260 -4.99 -39.90 14.46
C PRO A 260 -3.54 -39.98 14.98
N ALA A 261 -3.34 -39.52 16.20
CA ALA A 261 -2.07 -39.58 16.92
C ALA A 261 -1.50 -40.99 16.93
N ALA A 262 -0.24 -41.14 16.51
CA ALA A 262 0.51 -42.36 16.61
C ALA A 262 0.63 -42.82 18.09
N PRO A 263 0.51 -44.11 18.42
CA PRO A 263 0.56 -44.60 19.78
C PRO A 263 1.95 -44.38 20.38
N ALA A 264 2.00 -43.87 21.61
CA ALA A 264 3.20 -43.72 22.42
C ALA A 264 3.96 -45.03 22.54
N GLN A 265 5.22 -45.05 22.13
CA GLN A 265 6.13 -46.15 22.42
C GLN A 265 6.54 -46.13 23.89
N ASP A 266 6.06 -47.12 24.61
CA ASP A 266 6.40 -47.41 26.00
C ASP A 266 7.88 -47.81 26.07
N SER A 267 8.73 -46.97 26.68
CA SER A 267 10.11 -47.32 26.98
C SER A 267 10.18 -47.83 28.43
N ALA A 268 10.19 -49.15 28.57
CA ALA A 268 10.44 -49.82 29.84
C ALA A 268 11.91 -49.62 30.31
N PRO A 269 12.16 -49.51 31.63
CA PRO A 269 13.49 -49.29 32.18
C PRO A 269 14.28 -50.62 32.31
N LYS A 270 15.57 -50.49 32.02
CA LYS A 270 16.60 -51.39 32.59
C LYS A 270 17.65 -50.56 33.24
#